data_8d3f8eead5fbdc859104fc18269e10ed
#
_entry.id   8d3f8eead5fbdc859104fc18269e10ed
#
_cell.length_a   1.000
_cell.length_b   1.000
_cell.length_c   1.000
_cell.angle_alpha   90.00
_cell.angle_beta   90.00
_cell.angle_gamma   90.00
#
_symmetry.space_group_name_H-M   'P 1'
#
loop_
_entity.id
_entity.type
_entity.pdbx_description
1 polymer ?
#
loop_
_entity_poly.entity_id
_entity_poly.type
_entity_poly.pdbx_seq_one_letter_code
_entity_poly.pdbx_strand_id
1 'polypeptide(L)'
;MLGILALALSACHPFRTDTYTFDEYILSRPDSLSSLRLSISLEYPVKGLGEEALAEMTRGILTAAFDLEEDPTTVEETAEHYISGIKDAYVNENPAEVPTPWEDAVNGFFSGRYGPYRSYILDYYTYTGGAHGLTTWTPLVFNTETGEVVSESDFFAPDYAERVSDLLRKHILDRAEEDQIELFDLGSVAVNGAFEPGRDGVTWYFQPYEIAPYAYGVISVTVPWNELKPYLR
;
A
#
# COMPACT_ATOMS: atom_id res chain seq x y z
N MET A 1 -12.18 32.24 -7.14
CA MET A 1 -11.10 32.09 -6.16
C MET A 1 -11.64 31.21 -5.05
N LEU A 2 -11.55 29.86 -5.19
CA LEU A 2 -11.87 28.94 -4.10
C LEU A 2 -10.57 28.67 -3.34
N GLY A 3 -10.56 29.05 -2.06
CA GLY A 3 -9.44 28.81 -1.18
C GLY A 3 -9.30 27.31 -0.89
N ILE A 4 -8.12 26.79 -1.17
CA ILE A 4 -7.71 25.45 -0.75
C ILE A 4 -7.48 25.51 0.75
N LEU A 5 -8.35 24.88 1.51
CA LEU A 5 -8.17 24.70 2.96
C LEU A 5 -7.32 23.44 3.15
N ALA A 6 -6.01 23.64 3.29
CA ALA A 6 -5.11 22.56 3.73
C ALA A 6 -5.41 22.26 5.20
N LEU A 7 -6.22 21.24 5.46
CA LEU A 7 -6.35 20.65 6.79
C LEU A 7 -5.17 19.71 7.02
N ALA A 8 -4.15 20.17 7.72
CA ALA A 8 -3.13 19.32 8.29
C ALA A 8 -3.77 18.47 9.41
N LEU A 9 -4.32 17.33 9.06
CA LEU A 9 -4.66 16.29 10.02
C LEU A 9 -3.35 15.54 10.36
N SER A 10 -2.64 16.02 11.37
CA SER A 10 -1.57 15.28 12.01
C SER A 10 -2.19 14.02 12.64
N ALA A 11 -2.20 12.94 11.90
CA ALA A 11 -2.47 11.62 12.44
C ALA A 11 -1.34 11.30 13.41
N CYS A 12 -1.58 11.47 14.71
CA CYS A 12 -0.66 11.06 15.77
C CYS A 12 -0.51 9.53 15.74
N HIS A 13 0.41 9.02 14.95
CA HIS A 13 0.93 7.68 15.12
C HIS A 13 1.92 7.71 16.29
N PRO A 14 1.73 6.92 17.38
CA PRO A 14 2.46 7.07 18.65
C PRO A 14 3.95 6.68 18.60
N PHE A 15 4.53 6.41 17.43
CA PHE A 15 5.92 5.93 17.29
C PHE A 15 6.81 6.75 16.35
N ARG A 16 6.39 7.98 16.01
CA ARG A 16 7.20 8.86 15.16
C ARG A 16 8.31 9.55 15.95
N THR A 17 9.50 8.93 16.02
CA THR A 17 10.76 9.58 16.44
C THR A 17 11.63 9.94 15.21
N ASP A 18 11.00 10.32 14.11
CA ASP A 18 11.71 10.54 12.87
C ASP A 18 12.20 11.97 12.73
N THR A 19 13.46 12.12 12.31
CA THR A 19 14.06 13.40 11.90
C THR A 19 13.52 13.88 10.55
N TYR A 20 12.70 13.07 9.84
CA TYR A 20 12.12 13.40 8.55
C TYR A 20 10.74 14.02 8.75
N THR A 21 10.50 15.14 8.11
CA THR A 21 9.17 15.75 7.99
C THR A 21 8.56 15.31 6.67
N PHE A 22 7.39 14.70 6.74
CA PHE A 22 6.59 14.40 5.58
C PHE A 22 5.47 15.44 5.51
N ASP A 23 5.20 16.00 4.32
CA ASP A 23 3.95 16.70 4.07
C ASP A 23 2.96 15.67 3.54
N GLU A 24 1.73 15.78 3.99
CA GLU A 24 0.61 14.96 3.57
C GLU A 24 -0.19 15.71 2.51
N TYR A 25 -0.38 15.10 1.35
CA TYR A 25 -1.28 15.62 0.33
C TYR A 25 -2.60 14.87 0.41
N ILE A 26 -3.68 15.57 0.70
CA ILE A 26 -5.03 15.00 0.73
C ILE A 26 -5.83 15.58 -0.42
N LEU A 27 -6.13 14.79 -1.41
CA LEU A 27 -7.11 15.09 -2.45
C LEU A 27 -8.40 14.35 -2.14
N SER A 28 -9.31 14.98 -1.43
CA SER A 28 -10.69 14.50 -1.30
C SER A 28 -11.57 15.26 -2.27
N ARG A 29 -11.98 14.63 -3.36
CA ARG A 29 -12.98 15.16 -4.27
C ARG A 29 -14.20 14.25 -4.27
N PRO A 30 -15.25 14.59 -3.52
CA PRO A 30 -16.56 14.02 -3.80
C PRO A 30 -16.98 14.53 -5.18
N ASP A 31 -17.00 13.65 -6.19
CA ASP A 31 -17.45 14.03 -7.49
C ASP A 31 -18.98 14.18 -7.54
N SER A 32 -19.42 15.14 -8.35
CA SER A 32 -20.82 15.48 -8.54
C SER A 32 -21.60 14.52 -9.43
N LEU A 33 -20.98 13.47 -9.97
CA LEU A 33 -21.71 12.37 -10.58
C LEU A 33 -22.35 11.56 -9.44
N SER A 34 -23.64 11.59 -9.34
CA SER A 34 -24.44 11.16 -8.18
C SER A 34 -24.18 9.72 -7.68
N SER A 35 -23.47 8.91 -8.45
CA SER A 35 -23.20 7.51 -8.15
C SER A 35 -21.72 7.13 -8.27
N LEU A 36 -20.80 8.08 -8.45
CA LEU A 36 -19.35 7.86 -8.44
C LEU A 36 -18.74 8.58 -7.25
N ARG A 37 -18.00 7.85 -6.41
CA ARG A 37 -17.21 8.39 -5.30
C ARG A 37 -15.73 8.08 -5.54
N LEU A 38 -14.92 9.12 -5.51
CA LEU A 38 -13.46 9.02 -5.64
C LEU A 38 -12.79 9.68 -4.44
N SER A 39 -11.74 9.06 -3.92
CA SER A 39 -10.89 9.65 -2.89
C SER A 39 -9.44 9.23 -3.07
N ILE A 40 -8.53 10.20 -2.92
CA ILE A 40 -7.08 9.96 -2.92
C ILE A 40 -6.50 10.64 -1.70
N SER A 41 -5.69 9.92 -0.93
CA SER A 41 -4.94 10.43 0.22
C SER A 41 -3.55 9.82 0.21
N LEU A 42 -2.52 10.60 -0.12
CA LEU A 42 -1.15 10.11 -0.21
C LEU A 42 -0.22 10.94 0.68
N GLU A 43 0.48 10.29 1.61
CA GLU A 43 1.66 10.87 2.24
C GLU A 43 2.84 10.78 1.26
N TYR A 44 3.61 11.85 1.10
CA TYR A 44 4.84 11.82 0.34
C TYR A 44 5.92 12.71 0.98
N PRO A 45 7.22 12.38 0.80
CA PRO A 45 8.28 13.08 1.51
C PRO A 45 8.60 14.40 0.82
N VAL A 46 8.73 15.49 1.61
CA VAL A 46 9.12 16.83 1.09
C VAL A 46 10.41 17.37 1.69
N LYS A 47 10.90 16.78 2.78
CA LYS A 47 12.13 17.18 3.47
C LYS A 47 12.80 16.02 4.18
N GLY A 48 14.08 16.20 4.50
CA GLY A 48 14.83 15.28 5.37
C GLY A 48 15.66 14.24 4.62
N LEU A 49 15.55 14.18 3.30
CA LEU A 49 16.37 13.35 2.41
C LEU A 49 17.10 14.26 1.39
N GLY A 50 18.02 13.68 0.59
CA GLY A 50 18.56 14.36 -0.58
C GLY A 50 17.47 14.65 -1.62
N GLU A 51 17.65 15.68 -2.44
CA GLU A 51 16.64 16.08 -3.44
C GLU A 51 16.33 14.94 -4.44
N GLU A 52 17.34 14.19 -4.86
CA GLU A 52 17.19 13.05 -5.76
C GLU A 52 16.39 11.91 -5.09
N ALA A 53 16.71 11.60 -3.84
CA ALA A 53 15.99 10.56 -3.09
C ALA A 53 14.53 10.95 -2.80
N LEU A 54 14.24 12.24 -2.54
CA LEU A 54 12.87 12.75 -2.39
C LEU A 54 12.08 12.59 -3.68
N ALA A 55 12.67 12.98 -4.82
CA ALA A 55 12.03 12.87 -6.13
C ALA A 55 11.77 11.41 -6.50
N GLU A 56 12.77 10.54 -6.29
CA GLU A 56 12.68 9.12 -6.63
C GLU A 56 11.64 8.39 -5.76
N MET A 57 11.59 8.67 -4.45
CA MET A 57 10.60 8.10 -3.56
C MET A 57 9.18 8.55 -3.92
N THR A 58 9.00 9.85 -4.23
CA THR A 58 7.71 10.39 -4.68
C THR A 58 7.30 9.74 -6.01
N ARG A 59 8.22 9.60 -6.96
CA ARG A 59 8.00 8.92 -8.23
C ARG A 59 7.52 7.48 -7.99
N GLY A 60 8.23 6.72 -7.14
CA GLY A 60 7.86 5.34 -6.81
C GLY A 60 6.47 5.22 -6.18
N ILE A 61 6.11 6.16 -5.28
CA ILE A 61 4.77 6.20 -4.68
C ILE A 61 3.70 6.43 -5.76
N LEU A 62 3.88 7.44 -6.63
CA LEU A 62 2.90 7.77 -7.66
C LEU A 62 2.76 6.66 -8.71
N THR A 63 3.89 6.10 -9.15
CA THR A 63 3.90 4.98 -10.09
C THR A 63 3.10 3.79 -9.55
N ALA A 64 3.33 3.42 -8.30
CA ALA A 64 2.62 2.31 -7.67
C ALA A 64 1.15 2.66 -7.35
N ALA A 65 0.87 3.91 -6.88
CA ALA A 65 -0.48 4.33 -6.51
C ALA A 65 -1.44 4.39 -7.70
N PHE A 66 -0.94 4.65 -8.90
CA PHE A 66 -1.78 4.86 -10.08
C PHE A 66 -1.46 3.90 -11.24
N ASP A 67 -0.65 2.87 -10.98
CA ASP A 67 -0.25 1.84 -11.96
C ASP A 67 0.25 2.45 -13.28
N LEU A 68 1.23 3.37 -13.18
CA LEU A 68 1.71 4.14 -14.31
C LEU A 68 2.75 3.36 -15.13
N GLU A 69 2.61 3.38 -16.45
CA GLU A 69 3.62 2.88 -17.39
C GLU A 69 4.68 3.95 -17.73
N GLU A 70 4.35 5.23 -17.57
CA GLU A 70 5.21 6.38 -17.85
C GLU A 70 5.59 7.11 -16.54
N ASP A 71 6.66 7.90 -16.58
CA ASP A 71 7.08 8.71 -15.43
C ASP A 71 5.99 9.72 -15.04
N PRO A 72 5.63 9.81 -13.75
CA PRO A 72 4.66 10.78 -13.28
C PRO A 72 5.18 12.21 -13.42
N THR A 73 4.26 13.15 -13.54
CA THR A 73 4.53 14.57 -13.50
C THR A 73 4.55 15.09 -12.06
N THR A 74 3.68 16.04 -11.71
CA THR A 74 3.45 16.44 -10.32
C THR A 74 2.43 15.51 -9.64
N VAL A 75 2.39 15.51 -8.31
CA VAL A 75 1.41 14.72 -7.54
C VAL A 75 -0.02 15.10 -7.96
N GLU A 76 -0.29 16.41 -8.10
CA GLU A 76 -1.58 16.94 -8.48
C GLU A 76 -2.00 16.54 -9.90
N GLU A 77 -1.13 16.71 -10.88
CA GLU A 77 -1.44 16.41 -12.28
C GLU A 77 -1.64 14.89 -12.47
N THR A 78 -0.82 14.09 -11.81
CA THR A 78 -0.93 12.63 -11.86
C THR A 78 -2.24 12.15 -11.24
N ALA A 79 -2.62 12.68 -10.07
CA ALA A 79 -3.89 12.37 -9.43
C ALA A 79 -5.10 12.81 -10.27
N GLU A 80 -5.05 13.99 -10.90
CA GLU A 80 -6.13 14.47 -11.81
C GLU A 80 -6.25 13.56 -13.04
N HIS A 81 -5.13 13.10 -13.59
CA HIS A 81 -5.15 12.19 -14.72
C HIS A 81 -5.82 10.85 -14.35
N TYR A 82 -5.46 10.28 -13.20
CA TYR A 82 -6.09 9.07 -12.67
C TYR A 82 -7.60 9.25 -12.48
N ILE A 83 -8.03 10.34 -11.82
CA ILE A 83 -9.44 10.67 -11.62
C ILE A 83 -10.19 10.78 -12.95
N SER A 84 -9.58 11.43 -13.95
CA SER A 84 -10.18 11.55 -15.27
C SER A 84 -10.39 10.19 -15.92
N GLY A 85 -9.41 9.30 -15.82
CA GLY A 85 -9.51 7.92 -16.34
C GLY A 85 -10.65 7.13 -15.71
N ILE A 86 -10.80 7.18 -14.37
CA ILE A 86 -11.91 6.51 -13.68
C ILE A 86 -13.27 7.09 -14.07
N LYS A 87 -13.38 8.41 -14.24
CA LYS A 87 -14.61 9.06 -14.71
C LYS A 87 -15.00 8.62 -16.12
N ASP A 88 -14.03 8.58 -17.01
CA ASP A 88 -14.26 8.15 -18.38
C ASP A 88 -14.69 6.68 -18.44
N ALA A 89 -14.05 5.80 -17.67
CA ALA A 89 -14.45 4.41 -17.52
C ALA A 89 -15.88 4.30 -16.96
N TYR A 90 -16.19 5.05 -15.88
CA TYR A 90 -17.51 5.06 -15.28
C TYR A 90 -18.61 5.45 -16.27
N VAL A 91 -18.41 6.53 -17.04
CA VAL A 91 -19.38 7.00 -18.05
C VAL A 91 -19.56 5.97 -19.16
N ASN A 92 -18.50 5.33 -19.62
CA ASN A 92 -18.54 4.36 -20.69
C ASN A 92 -19.23 3.05 -20.29
N GLU A 93 -19.04 2.61 -19.04
CA GLU A 93 -19.58 1.35 -18.54
C GLU A 93 -20.97 1.47 -17.91
N ASN A 94 -21.42 2.70 -17.62
CA ASN A 94 -22.72 2.97 -17.03
C ASN A 94 -23.64 3.82 -17.94
N PRO A 95 -24.00 3.35 -19.16
CA PRO A 95 -24.86 4.10 -20.07
C PRO A 95 -26.35 4.11 -19.67
N ALA A 96 -26.71 3.42 -18.59
CA ALA A 96 -28.10 3.27 -18.15
C ALA A 96 -28.65 4.56 -17.52
N GLU A 97 -29.99 4.75 -17.56
CA GLU A 97 -30.67 5.85 -16.88
C GLU A 97 -30.47 5.84 -15.35
N VAL A 98 -30.23 4.65 -14.77
CA VAL A 98 -29.88 4.45 -13.36
C VAL A 98 -28.52 3.77 -13.30
N PRO A 99 -27.44 4.54 -13.19
CA PRO A 99 -26.09 3.97 -13.19
C PRO A 99 -25.81 3.19 -11.90
N THR A 100 -25.02 2.12 -12.04
CA THR A 100 -24.47 1.39 -10.88
C THR A 100 -23.52 2.29 -10.07
N PRO A 101 -23.66 2.36 -8.75
CA PRO A 101 -22.71 3.11 -7.93
C PRO A 101 -21.30 2.54 -8.04
N TRP A 102 -20.30 3.42 -8.21
CA TRP A 102 -18.88 3.08 -8.11
C TRP A 102 -18.23 3.85 -6.97
N GLU A 103 -17.26 3.22 -6.35
CA GLU A 103 -16.40 3.83 -5.35
C GLU A 103 -14.96 3.39 -5.59
N ASP A 104 -14.04 4.36 -5.60
CA ASP A 104 -12.62 4.13 -5.75
C ASP A 104 -11.88 5.00 -4.73
N ALA A 105 -11.04 4.37 -3.91
CA ALA A 105 -10.25 5.04 -2.89
C ALA A 105 -8.81 4.54 -2.90
N VAL A 106 -7.87 5.48 -2.95
CA VAL A 106 -6.43 5.23 -2.85
C VAL A 106 -5.89 5.95 -1.64
N ASN A 107 -5.38 5.20 -0.65
CA ASN A 107 -4.73 5.76 0.52
C ASN A 107 -3.28 5.28 0.58
N GLY A 108 -2.35 6.18 0.80
CA GLY A 108 -0.95 5.85 0.93
C GLY A 108 -0.31 6.52 2.13
N PHE A 109 0.40 5.76 2.97
CA PHE A 109 0.99 6.27 4.19
C PHE A 109 2.27 5.52 4.58
N PHE A 110 3.18 6.22 5.27
CA PHE A 110 4.38 5.59 5.84
C PHE A 110 4.03 4.80 7.09
N SER A 111 4.34 3.50 7.10
CA SER A 111 3.92 2.54 8.13
C SER A 111 5.06 2.04 9.01
N GLY A 112 6.26 1.78 8.45
CA GLY A 112 7.34 1.14 9.16
C GLY A 112 8.73 1.72 8.89
N ARG A 113 9.71 1.21 9.66
CA ARG A 113 11.13 1.55 9.51
C ARG A 113 12.03 0.42 9.99
N TYR A 114 13.07 0.16 9.20
CA TYR A 114 14.19 -0.69 9.62
C TYR A 114 15.51 -0.19 8.99
N GLY A 115 16.44 0.28 9.81
CA GLY A 115 17.70 0.86 9.31
C GLY A 115 17.48 2.01 8.32
N PRO A 116 18.05 1.94 7.10
CA PRO A 116 17.84 2.92 6.04
C PRO A 116 16.53 2.73 5.28
N TYR A 117 15.74 1.72 5.61
CA TYR A 117 14.52 1.40 4.89
C TYR A 117 13.30 2.06 5.52
N ARG A 118 12.38 2.50 4.66
CA ARG A 118 11.06 3.02 4.99
C ARG A 118 10.00 2.17 4.33
N SER A 119 9.04 1.73 5.10
CA SER A 119 7.87 1.04 4.60
C SER A 119 6.73 2.02 4.35
N TYR A 120 6.00 1.77 3.27
CA TYR A 120 4.87 2.53 2.83
C TYR A 120 3.76 1.55 2.44
N ILE A 121 2.53 1.82 2.84
CA ILE A 121 1.38 1.01 2.48
C ILE A 121 0.49 1.82 1.53
N LEU A 122 0.15 1.21 0.39
CA LEU A 122 -0.96 1.64 -0.44
C LEU A 122 -2.16 0.76 -0.11
N ASP A 123 -3.22 1.38 0.35
CA ASP A 123 -4.52 0.78 0.65
C ASP A 123 -5.51 1.23 -0.41
N TYR A 124 -5.97 0.27 -1.21
CA TYR A 124 -6.96 0.49 -2.26
C TYR A 124 -8.30 -0.09 -1.86
N TYR A 125 -9.33 0.64 -2.15
CA TYR A 125 -10.70 0.13 -2.13
C TYR A 125 -11.36 0.43 -3.45
N THR A 126 -11.93 -0.60 -4.08
CA THR A 126 -12.70 -0.44 -5.32
C THR A 126 -14.05 -1.13 -5.21
N TYR A 127 -15.08 -0.49 -5.74
CA TYR A 127 -16.42 -1.05 -5.92
C TYR A 127 -16.99 -0.55 -7.24
N THR A 128 -17.24 -1.47 -8.16
CA THR A 128 -17.79 -1.18 -9.49
C THR A 128 -19.16 -1.86 -9.69
N GLY A 129 -19.83 -2.17 -8.60
CA GLY A 129 -21.09 -2.92 -8.58
C GLY A 129 -20.90 -4.36 -8.13
N GLY A 130 -22.02 -5.06 -7.94
CA GLY A 130 -22.03 -6.44 -7.46
C GLY A 130 -22.24 -6.56 -5.96
N ALA A 131 -21.79 -7.70 -5.37
CA ALA A 131 -22.11 -8.06 -3.99
C ALA A 131 -21.30 -7.28 -2.95
N HIS A 132 -20.06 -6.91 -3.26
CA HIS A 132 -19.13 -6.22 -2.34
C HIS A 132 -18.01 -5.53 -3.12
N GLY A 133 -17.31 -4.59 -2.48
CA GLY A 133 -16.07 -4.00 -2.95
C GLY A 133 -14.86 -4.90 -2.66
N LEU A 134 -13.69 -4.46 -3.08
CA LEU A 134 -12.41 -5.14 -2.84
C LEU A 134 -11.43 -4.15 -2.19
N THR A 135 -10.88 -4.55 -1.03
CA THR A 135 -9.75 -3.85 -0.41
C THR A 135 -8.48 -4.66 -0.67
N THR A 136 -7.42 -3.99 -1.13
CA THR A 136 -6.09 -4.59 -1.29
C THR A 136 -5.02 -3.69 -0.70
N TRP A 137 -3.93 -4.29 -0.17
CA TRP A 137 -2.80 -3.57 0.37
C TRP A 137 -1.53 -3.90 -0.40
N THR A 138 -0.84 -2.86 -0.88
CA THR A 138 0.44 -3.00 -1.57
C THR A 138 1.52 -2.31 -0.73
N PRO A 139 2.35 -3.08 -0.02
CA PRO A 139 3.51 -2.53 0.68
C PRO A 139 4.61 -2.18 -0.31
N LEU A 140 5.27 -1.04 -0.08
CA LEU A 140 6.49 -0.63 -0.75
C LEU A 140 7.59 -0.45 0.31
N VAL A 141 8.80 -0.83 -0.02
CA VAL A 141 9.97 -0.58 0.83
C VAL A 141 10.91 0.34 0.08
N PHE A 142 11.23 1.48 0.67
CA PHE A 142 12.13 2.47 0.09
C PHE A 142 13.48 2.49 0.81
N ASN A 143 14.56 2.59 0.07
CA ASN A 143 15.85 2.98 0.60
C ASN A 143 15.91 4.51 0.74
N THR A 144 16.07 5.03 1.96
CA THR A 144 16.07 6.47 2.23
C THR A 144 17.31 7.21 1.71
N GLU A 145 18.36 6.51 1.34
CA GLU A 145 19.57 7.12 0.76
C GLU A 145 19.41 7.38 -0.74
N THR A 146 18.74 6.47 -1.46
CA THR A 146 18.54 6.56 -2.91
C THR A 146 17.11 6.95 -3.32
N GLY A 147 16.14 6.71 -2.46
CA GLY A 147 14.70 6.87 -2.76
C GLY A 147 14.09 5.69 -3.54
N GLU A 148 14.91 4.74 -3.97
CA GLU A 148 14.47 3.61 -4.79
C GLU A 148 13.63 2.61 -3.99
N VAL A 149 12.69 1.97 -4.68
CA VAL A 149 11.95 0.82 -4.16
C VAL A 149 12.87 -0.39 -4.07
N VAL A 150 12.88 -1.03 -2.92
CA VAL A 150 13.69 -2.22 -2.62
C VAL A 150 12.83 -3.46 -2.77
N SER A 151 13.25 -4.39 -3.62
CA SER A 151 12.59 -5.67 -3.76
C SER A 151 12.88 -6.59 -2.55
N GLU A 152 12.01 -7.56 -2.32
CA GLU A 152 12.24 -8.58 -1.29
C GLU A 152 13.56 -9.33 -1.52
N SER A 153 13.90 -9.63 -2.77
CA SER A 153 15.16 -10.28 -3.14
C SER A 153 16.40 -9.41 -2.91
N ASP A 154 16.26 -8.08 -2.89
CA ASP A 154 17.35 -7.17 -2.56
C ASP A 154 17.51 -6.98 -1.05
N PHE A 155 16.45 -7.16 -0.29
CA PHE A 155 16.43 -7.07 1.15
C PHE A 155 17.01 -8.32 1.83
N PHE A 156 16.68 -9.50 1.32
CA PHE A 156 17.13 -10.78 1.87
C PHE A 156 18.36 -11.35 1.14
N ALA A 157 19.10 -12.20 1.84
CA ALA A 157 20.23 -12.94 1.27
C ALA A 157 19.75 -13.96 0.21
N PRO A 158 20.61 -14.38 -0.73
CA PRO A 158 20.25 -15.46 -1.66
C PRO A 158 19.72 -16.70 -0.93
N ASP A 159 18.79 -17.42 -1.58
CA ASP A 159 18.19 -18.67 -1.06
C ASP A 159 17.32 -18.52 0.22
N TYR A 160 16.89 -17.27 0.57
CA TYR A 160 16.00 -17.03 1.71
C TYR A 160 14.59 -17.61 1.52
N ALA A 161 14.10 -17.65 0.29
CA ALA A 161 12.68 -17.79 -0.02
C ALA A 161 12.02 -19.03 0.59
N GLU A 162 12.65 -20.21 0.47
CA GLU A 162 12.10 -21.45 1.03
C GLU A 162 12.07 -21.39 2.57
N ARG A 163 13.15 -20.92 3.19
CA ARG A 163 13.29 -20.87 4.65
C ARG A 163 12.37 -19.83 5.29
N VAL A 164 12.25 -18.67 4.68
CA VAL A 164 11.33 -17.62 5.16
C VAL A 164 9.88 -18.05 4.94
N SER A 165 9.58 -18.73 3.83
CA SER A 165 8.25 -19.33 3.63
C SER A 165 7.88 -20.37 4.69
N ASP A 166 8.83 -21.19 5.15
CA ASP A 166 8.59 -22.11 6.26
C ASP A 166 8.27 -21.36 7.58
N LEU A 167 8.96 -20.24 7.83
CA LEU A 167 8.65 -19.37 8.97
C LEU A 167 7.25 -18.75 8.84
N LEU A 168 6.90 -18.28 7.65
CA LEU A 168 5.56 -17.75 7.38
C LEU A 168 4.47 -18.79 7.65
N ARG A 169 4.66 -20.03 7.17
CA ARG A 169 3.71 -21.13 7.43
C ARG A 169 3.55 -21.43 8.91
N LYS A 170 4.63 -21.37 9.68
CA LYS A 170 4.58 -21.51 11.14
C LYS A 170 3.75 -20.42 11.79
N HIS A 171 4.07 -19.15 11.49
CA HIS A 171 3.40 -18.00 12.13
C HIS A 171 1.95 -17.80 11.67
N ILE A 172 1.60 -18.16 10.43
CA ILE A 172 0.21 -18.09 9.96
C ILE A 172 -0.68 -19.10 10.67
N LEU A 173 -0.16 -20.28 11.04
CA LEU A 173 -0.94 -21.28 11.79
C LEU A 173 -1.32 -20.76 13.17
N ASP A 174 -0.38 -20.14 13.90
CA ASP A 174 -0.65 -19.53 15.20
C ASP A 174 -1.75 -18.47 15.08
N ARG A 175 -1.64 -17.60 14.07
CA ARG A 175 -2.64 -16.56 13.79
C ARG A 175 -3.98 -17.14 13.33
N ALA A 176 -3.97 -18.15 12.47
CA ALA A 176 -5.19 -18.76 11.96
C ALA A 176 -5.99 -19.44 13.08
N GLU A 177 -5.32 -20.02 14.08
CA GLU A 177 -5.96 -20.57 15.27
C GLU A 177 -6.58 -19.46 16.14
N GLU A 178 -5.82 -18.36 16.38
CA GLU A 178 -6.28 -17.22 17.18
C GLU A 178 -7.49 -16.52 16.56
N ASP A 179 -7.41 -16.19 15.26
CA ASP A 179 -8.43 -15.41 14.52
C ASP A 179 -9.49 -16.29 13.84
N GLN A 180 -9.42 -17.62 13.98
CA GLN A 180 -10.30 -18.60 13.36
C GLN A 180 -10.33 -18.49 11.82
N ILE A 181 -9.15 -18.29 11.20
CA ILE A 181 -9.02 -18.16 9.74
C ILE A 181 -9.01 -19.56 9.10
N GLU A 182 -9.90 -19.80 8.16
CA GLU A 182 -9.93 -21.01 7.34
C GLU A 182 -9.01 -20.85 6.12
N LEU A 183 -7.78 -21.34 6.21
CA LEU A 183 -6.82 -21.30 5.10
C LEU A 183 -7.22 -22.30 3.99
N PHE A 184 -7.05 -21.90 2.70
CA PHE A 184 -7.30 -22.79 1.57
C PHE A 184 -6.28 -23.92 1.51
N ASP A 185 -4.98 -23.59 1.53
CA ASP A 185 -3.86 -24.51 1.54
C ASP A 185 -2.65 -23.85 2.20
N LEU A 186 -2.10 -24.49 3.21
CA LEU A 186 -0.89 -24.02 3.89
C LEU A 186 0.31 -23.96 2.94
N GLY A 187 0.37 -24.84 1.93
CA GLY A 187 1.44 -24.87 0.94
C GLY A 187 1.48 -23.61 0.07
N SER A 188 0.36 -22.89 -0.10
CA SER A 188 0.31 -21.62 -0.83
C SER A 188 0.90 -20.44 -0.06
N VAL A 189 1.08 -20.57 1.26
CA VAL A 189 1.69 -19.53 2.08
C VAL A 189 3.19 -19.50 1.86
N ALA A 190 3.66 -18.49 1.16
CA ALA A 190 5.07 -18.28 0.80
C ALA A 190 5.39 -16.79 0.72
N VAL A 191 6.68 -16.46 0.67
CA VAL A 191 7.13 -15.11 0.34
C VAL A 191 6.55 -14.69 -1.03
N ASN A 192 5.99 -13.50 -1.11
CA ASN A 192 5.20 -13.05 -2.27
C ASN A 192 5.58 -11.63 -2.75
N GLY A 193 6.66 -11.04 -2.20
CA GLY A 193 7.08 -9.68 -2.51
C GLY A 193 6.31 -8.58 -1.76
N ALA A 194 5.17 -8.90 -1.16
CA ALA A 194 4.37 -7.94 -0.40
C ALA A 194 4.83 -7.90 1.07
N PHE A 195 5.98 -7.31 1.33
CA PHE A 195 6.65 -7.32 2.63
C PHE A 195 6.87 -5.93 3.21
N GLU A 196 6.87 -5.83 4.53
CA GLU A 196 7.07 -4.61 5.30
C GLU A 196 8.06 -4.84 6.44
N PRO A 197 9.31 -4.36 6.33
CA PRO A 197 10.23 -4.28 7.47
C PRO A 197 9.75 -3.25 8.49
N GLY A 198 9.44 -3.73 9.69
CA GLY A 198 8.95 -2.90 10.79
C GLY A 198 9.81 -3.00 12.04
N ARG A 199 9.27 -2.52 13.18
CA ARG A 199 9.97 -2.51 14.45
C ARG A 199 10.28 -3.92 14.99
N ASP A 200 9.31 -4.81 14.90
CA ASP A 200 9.34 -6.10 15.60
C ASP A 200 9.79 -7.26 14.70
N GLY A 201 9.75 -7.06 13.38
CA GLY A 201 10.06 -8.06 12.38
C GLY A 201 9.74 -7.56 10.98
N VAL A 202 9.54 -8.50 10.07
CA VAL A 202 9.01 -8.25 8.74
C VAL A 202 7.61 -8.83 8.66
N THR A 203 6.67 -8.03 8.16
CA THR A 203 5.28 -8.43 7.94
C THR A 203 5.07 -8.70 6.46
N TRP A 204 4.45 -9.81 6.12
CA TRP A 204 3.95 -10.13 4.78
C TRP A 204 2.44 -9.98 4.73
N TYR A 205 1.95 -9.50 3.60
CA TYR A 205 0.53 -9.27 3.34
C TYR A 205 0.03 -10.21 2.26
N PHE A 206 -1.10 -10.86 2.54
CA PHE A 206 -1.81 -11.73 1.62
C PHE A 206 -3.15 -11.11 1.30
N GLN A 207 -3.43 -10.97 0.00
CA GLN A 207 -4.65 -10.32 -0.46
C GLN A 207 -5.90 -11.20 -0.25
N PRO A 208 -7.10 -10.61 -0.26
CA PRO A 208 -8.34 -11.39 -0.27
C PRO A 208 -8.30 -12.46 -1.37
N TYR A 209 -8.71 -13.67 -1.05
CA TYR A 209 -8.66 -14.87 -1.90
C TYR A 209 -7.27 -15.47 -2.16
N GLU A 210 -6.18 -14.89 -1.70
CA GLU A 210 -4.83 -15.43 -1.93
C GLU A 210 -4.59 -16.71 -1.11
N ILE A 211 -4.85 -16.67 0.19
CA ILE A 211 -4.63 -17.81 1.10
C ILE A 211 -5.89 -18.23 1.89
N ALA A 212 -6.94 -17.42 1.87
CA ALA A 212 -8.19 -17.65 2.60
C ALA A 212 -9.37 -16.97 1.89
N PRO A 213 -10.64 -17.31 2.25
CA PRO A 213 -11.83 -16.64 1.73
C PRO A 213 -11.83 -15.13 1.93
N TYR A 214 -12.47 -14.40 1.00
CA TYR A 214 -12.63 -12.94 1.01
C TYR A 214 -13.03 -12.35 2.36
N ALA A 215 -13.88 -13.05 3.12
CA ALA A 215 -14.43 -12.56 4.38
C ALA A 215 -13.37 -12.21 5.44
N TYR A 216 -12.15 -12.74 5.30
CA TYR A 216 -11.02 -12.44 6.20
C TYR A 216 -10.25 -11.17 5.78
N GLY A 217 -10.54 -10.58 4.62
CA GLY A 217 -9.86 -9.39 4.12
C GLY A 217 -8.38 -9.65 3.80
N VAL A 218 -7.56 -8.60 3.97
CA VAL A 218 -6.10 -8.71 3.87
C VAL A 218 -5.55 -9.38 5.14
N ILE A 219 -4.81 -10.46 4.96
CA ILE A 219 -4.17 -11.19 6.06
C ILE A 219 -2.70 -10.80 6.12
N SER A 220 -2.22 -10.41 7.30
CA SER A 220 -0.81 -10.08 7.51
C SER A 220 -0.15 -11.08 8.48
N VAL A 221 1.10 -11.43 8.22
CA VAL A 221 1.90 -12.34 9.06
C VAL A 221 3.24 -11.70 9.36
N THR A 222 3.56 -11.51 10.63
CA THR A 222 4.85 -10.97 11.05
C THR A 222 5.78 -12.09 11.51
N VAL A 223 6.97 -12.14 10.89
CA VAL A 223 8.08 -12.97 11.35
C VAL A 223 9.06 -12.10 12.12
N PRO A 224 9.39 -12.42 13.38
CA PRO A 224 10.21 -11.55 14.21
C PRO A 224 11.68 -11.57 13.81
N TRP A 225 12.39 -10.45 14.07
CA TRP A 225 13.80 -10.29 13.69
C TRP A 225 14.74 -11.37 14.18
N ASN A 226 14.52 -11.94 15.36
CA ASN A 226 15.36 -13.01 15.89
C ASN A 226 15.33 -14.28 15.04
N GLU A 227 14.23 -14.54 14.30
CA GLU A 227 14.11 -15.66 13.36
C GLU A 227 14.64 -15.30 11.96
N LEU A 228 14.56 -14.02 11.56
CA LEU A 228 14.95 -13.55 10.22
C LEU A 228 16.44 -13.19 10.08
N LYS A 229 17.15 -12.89 11.17
CA LYS A 229 18.56 -12.47 11.14
C LYS A 229 19.47 -13.32 10.25
N PRO A 230 19.34 -14.66 10.20
CA PRO A 230 20.22 -15.49 9.35
C PRO A 230 20.01 -15.28 7.84
N TYR A 231 18.91 -14.64 7.43
CA TYR A 231 18.48 -14.50 6.05
C TYR A 231 18.59 -13.06 5.52
N LEU A 232 19.04 -12.11 6.34
CA LEU A 232 19.25 -10.71 5.93
C LEU A 232 20.57 -10.56 5.14
N ARG A 233 20.61 -9.59 4.21
CA ARG A 233 21.85 -9.15 3.55
C ARG A 233 22.72 -8.28 4.47
#